data_48df28836497609770023b6c70e2e675
#
_entry.id   48df28836497609770023b6c70e2e675
#
_cell.length_a   1.000
_cell.length_b   1.000
_cell.length_c   1.000
_cell.angle_alpha   90.00
_cell.angle_beta   90.00
_cell.angle_gamma   90.00
#
_symmetry.space_group_name_H-M   'P 1'
#
loop_
_entity.id
_entity.type
_entity.pdbx_description
1 polymer ?
#
loop_
_entity_poly.entity_id
_entity_poly.type
_entity_poly.pdbx_seq_one_letter_code
_entity_poly.pdbx_strand_id
1 'polypeptide(L)'
;MRVVTELFVEVPRKGGKSTLCGGLGIYLTCADGEAGAEVIIAATGLRQAGYVFEPVKQLAESSPALRPHVKPLKRKIVHRASGSYMECVAAVADAMHGGNIHGGVVDELHLHRDPGLVEAIETGTGSREQPLIVFITTTDDGQTTTVYARKRDRIEKLAERVITHPSSYGVIWCADEADDPFAEVTWRKANPGFGISPTRRYLADAAEKAREDPAELAGFLRLHLGIRTGLAARYIPLDVWDRNAGLVDRDGLAGRLCYGGLDLATTSDLTAFCLVFPDELGGYDVLWRHWIPERAFKALDERTAGQAKVWRRLGLITVTPGDVTDYQFVRRDINSDRELFDVVDIGYDRWNSSQVCIELADDGASMVKMGQGFATLSAPFKSLKHELLAGSVEAPRFRHGGNQLVRWQATNLRAEEDSAGNVKPSKKASMDKIDGFSAAVNAMARAMAADTGRSIYEDSDLEVG
;
A
#
# COMPACT_ATOMS: atom_id res chain seq x y z
N MET A 1 -5.63 -29.04 -6.11
CA MET A 1 -5.87 -28.02 -5.06
C MET A 1 -5.50 -26.65 -5.60
N ARG A 2 -6.40 -25.67 -5.50
CA ARG A 2 -6.16 -24.29 -5.98
C ARG A 2 -5.15 -23.59 -5.09
N VAL A 3 -4.15 -22.91 -5.67
CA VAL A 3 -3.17 -22.09 -4.94
C VAL A 3 -3.75 -20.70 -4.69
N VAL A 4 -4.32 -20.08 -5.74
CA VAL A 4 -4.88 -18.72 -5.65
C VAL A 4 -6.34 -18.81 -5.21
N THR A 5 -6.65 -18.27 -4.04
CA THR A 5 -8.02 -18.21 -3.48
C THR A 5 -8.60 -16.78 -3.50
N GLU A 6 -7.77 -15.78 -3.78
CA GLU A 6 -8.17 -14.39 -3.95
C GLU A 6 -7.62 -13.85 -5.28
N LEU A 7 -8.51 -13.35 -6.13
CA LEU A 7 -8.18 -12.73 -7.41
C LEU A 7 -8.68 -11.28 -7.42
N PHE A 8 -7.78 -10.32 -7.66
CA PHE A 8 -8.12 -8.92 -7.86
C PHE A 8 -7.91 -8.51 -9.31
N VAL A 9 -8.95 -7.97 -9.95
CA VAL A 9 -8.91 -7.55 -11.35
C VAL A 9 -9.37 -6.10 -11.47
N GLU A 10 -8.45 -5.23 -11.81
CA GLU A 10 -8.75 -3.84 -12.10
C GLU A 10 -8.49 -3.56 -13.58
N VAL A 11 -9.50 -3.07 -14.27
CA VAL A 11 -9.40 -2.68 -15.68
C VAL A 11 -10.37 -1.52 -15.96
N PRO A 12 -10.02 -0.59 -16.84
CA PRO A 12 -10.87 0.54 -17.20
C PRO A 12 -12.26 0.14 -17.68
N ARG A 13 -13.16 1.10 -17.77
CA ARG A 13 -14.52 0.88 -18.28
C ARG A 13 -14.50 0.25 -19.67
N LYS A 14 -15.46 -0.66 -19.93
CA LYS A 14 -15.57 -1.43 -21.18
C LYS A 14 -14.46 -2.48 -21.40
N GLY A 15 -13.62 -2.76 -20.40
CA GLY A 15 -12.57 -3.78 -20.46
C GLY A 15 -13.05 -5.24 -20.33
N GLY A 16 -14.33 -5.54 -20.48
CA GLY A 16 -14.84 -6.94 -20.48
C GLY A 16 -15.03 -7.58 -19.08
N LYS A 17 -14.95 -6.79 -18.01
CA LYS A 17 -15.04 -7.27 -16.61
C LYS A 17 -16.19 -8.23 -16.35
N SER A 18 -17.41 -7.79 -16.65
CA SER A 18 -18.63 -8.55 -16.33
C SER A 18 -18.70 -9.89 -17.08
N THR A 19 -18.17 -9.95 -18.31
CA THR A 19 -18.10 -11.18 -19.10
C THR A 19 -17.10 -12.18 -18.49
N LEU A 20 -15.92 -11.69 -18.08
CA LEU A 20 -14.92 -12.52 -17.39
C LEU A 20 -15.49 -13.11 -16.09
N CYS A 21 -16.11 -12.27 -15.28
CA CYS A 21 -16.73 -12.69 -14.02
C CYS A 21 -17.87 -13.68 -14.21
N GLY A 22 -18.68 -13.45 -15.23
CA GLY A 22 -19.74 -14.39 -15.59
C GLY A 22 -19.19 -15.76 -16.00
N GLY A 23 -18.12 -15.80 -16.80
CA GLY A 23 -17.42 -17.02 -17.18
C GLY A 23 -16.81 -17.77 -15.99
N LEU A 24 -16.15 -17.05 -15.08
CA LEU A 24 -15.62 -17.62 -13.83
C LEU A 24 -16.75 -18.14 -12.93
N GLY A 25 -17.85 -17.39 -12.80
CA GLY A 25 -19.00 -17.81 -12.00
C GLY A 25 -19.61 -19.11 -12.50
N ILE A 26 -19.81 -19.28 -13.83
CA ILE A 26 -20.36 -20.52 -14.38
C ILE A 26 -19.35 -21.69 -14.25
N TYR A 27 -18.05 -21.43 -14.41
CA TYR A 27 -17.01 -22.43 -14.19
C TYR A 27 -17.03 -22.96 -12.75
N LEU A 28 -17.00 -22.06 -11.76
CA LEU A 28 -17.06 -22.42 -10.33
C LEU A 28 -18.35 -23.18 -9.97
N THR A 29 -19.44 -22.87 -10.66
CA THR A 29 -20.74 -23.53 -10.41
C THR A 29 -20.81 -24.92 -11.02
N CYS A 30 -20.24 -25.11 -12.22
CA CYS A 30 -20.52 -26.33 -13.04
C CYS A 30 -19.33 -27.24 -13.22
N ALA A 31 -18.08 -26.74 -13.16
CA ALA A 31 -16.90 -27.44 -13.65
C ALA A 31 -15.73 -27.52 -12.66
N ASP A 32 -15.81 -26.88 -11.50
CA ASP A 32 -14.72 -26.83 -10.52
C ASP A 32 -14.66 -28.06 -9.59
N GLY A 33 -15.57 -29.00 -9.76
CA GLY A 33 -15.55 -30.28 -9.03
C GLY A 33 -16.12 -30.25 -7.61
N GLU A 34 -16.62 -29.10 -7.14
CA GLU A 34 -17.18 -28.93 -5.81
C GLU A 34 -18.68 -29.20 -5.80
N ALA A 35 -19.12 -30.17 -5.02
CA ALA A 35 -20.55 -30.50 -4.91
C ALA A 35 -21.26 -29.48 -3.99
N GLY A 36 -22.47 -29.07 -4.41
CA GLY A 36 -23.25 -28.09 -3.64
C GLY A 36 -22.55 -26.74 -3.52
N ALA A 37 -21.75 -26.33 -4.52
CA ALA A 37 -21.04 -25.07 -4.52
C ALA A 37 -22.03 -23.89 -4.53
N GLU A 38 -21.83 -22.96 -3.61
CA GLU A 38 -22.52 -21.67 -3.56
C GLU A 38 -21.64 -20.60 -4.20
N VAL A 39 -22.07 -20.09 -5.37
CA VAL A 39 -21.35 -19.04 -6.09
C VAL A 39 -22.17 -17.76 -6.04
N ILE A 40 -21.62 -16.72 -5.43
CA ILE A 40 -22.31 -15.46 -5.17
C ILE A 40 -21.74 -14.37 -6.07
N ILE A 41 -22.64 -13.67 -6.79
CA ILE A 41 -22.32 -12.42 -7.50
C ILE A 41 -22.88 -11.27 -6.70
N ALA A 42 -21.98 -10.49 -6.10
CA ALA A 42 -22.32 -9.39 -5.20
C ALA A 42 -21.96 -8.04 -5.84
N ALA A 43 -22.87 -7.09 -5.75
CA ALA A 43 -22.67 -5.69 -6.12
C ALA A 43 -23.42 -4.78 -5.15
N THR A 44 -23.17 -3.47 -5.20
CA THR A 44 -23.84 -2.49 -4.32
C THR A 44 -25.37 -2.45 -4.50
N GLY A 45 -25.87 -2.98 -5.64
CA GLY A 45 -27.32 -3.11 -5.89
C GLY A 45 -27.63 -4.27 -6.82
N LEU A 46 -28.82 -4.85 -6.70
CA LEU A 46 -29.27 -5.98 -7.54
C LEU A 46 -29.21 -5.68 -9.04
N ARG A 47 -29.46 -4.43 -9.45
CA ARG A 47 -29.35 -4.06 -10.86
C ARG A 47 -27.91 -4.16 -11.37
N GLN A 48 -26.92 -3.78 -10.56
CA GLN A 48 -25.51 -3.90 -10.90
C GLN A 48 -25.06 -5.37 -10.96
N ALA A 49 -25.41 -6.18 -9.96
CA ALA A 49 -25.16 -7.62 -9.99
C ALA A 49 -25.77 -8.29 -11.24
N GLY A 50 -26.91 -7.77 -11.71
CA GLY A 50 -27.56 -8.20 -12.95
C GLY A 50 -26.69 -8.00 -14.21
N TYR A 51 -25.81 -7.01 -14.25
CA TYR A 51 -24.92 -6.83 -15.43
C TYR A 51 -23.91 -7.97 -15.61
N VAL A 52 -23.52 -8.63 -14.54
CA VAL A 52 -22.71 -9.87 -14.62
C VAL A 52 -23.59 -11.07 -14.87
N PHE A 53 -24.73 -11.16 -14.20
CA PHE A 53 -25.60 -12.37 -14.20
C PHE A 53 -26.40 -12.56 -15.49
N GLU A 54 -27.02 -11.51 -16.03
CA GLU A 54 -27.92 -11.63 -17.19
C GLU A 54 -27.21 -12.15 -18.46
N PRO A 55 -25.97 -11.73 -18.83
CA PRO A 55 -25.23 -12.32 -19.93
C PRO A 55 -24.97 -13.81 -19.74
N VAL A 56 -24.66 -14.25 -18.52
CA VAL A 56 -24.44 -15.66 -18.20
C VAL A 56 -25.74 -16.45 -18.29
N LYS A 57 -26.83 -15.90 -17.83
CA LYS A 57 -28.16 -16.50 -17.94
C LYS A 57 -28.57 -16.70 -19.40
N GLN A 58 -28.37 -15.67 -20.24
CA GLN A 58 -28.62 -15.75 -21.67
C GLN A 58 -27.74 -16.82 -22.33
N LEU A 59 -26.45 -16.89 -21.96
CA LEU A 59 -25.55 -17.93 -22.43
C LEU A 59 -26.04 -19.33 -22.00
N ALA A 60 -26.46 -19.50 -20.74
CA ALA A 60 -27.00 -20.74 -20.22
C ALA A 60 -28.29 -21.18 -20.93
N GLU A 61 -29.13 -20.26 -21.34
CA GLU A 61 -30.36 -20.51 -22.09
C GLU A 61 -30.11 -20.81 -23.56
N SER A 62 -29.14 -20.16 -24.18
CA SER A 62 -28.89 -20.26 -25.64
C SER A 62 -27.85 -21.33 -26.03
N SER A 63 -26.88 -21.63 -25.14
CA SER A 63 -25.78 -22.54 -25.44
C SER A 63 -26.27 -24.03 -25.47
N PRO A 64 -26.13 -24.74 -26.60
CA PRO A 64 -26.43 -26.17 -26.65
C PRO A 64 -25.61 -27.01 -25.67
N ALA A 65 -24.38 -26.57 -25.34
CA ALA A 65 -23.50 -27.28 -24.44
C ALA A 65 -23.87 -27.05 -22.95
N LEU A 66 -24.37 -25.89 -22.58
CA LEU A 66 -24.71 -25.56 -21.17
C LEU A 66 -26.15 -25.91 -20.80
N ARG A 67 -27.08 -25.70 -21.72
CA ARG A 67 -28.53 -25.88 -21.48
C ARG A 67 -28.93 -27.21 -20.87
N PRO A 68 -28.34 -28.37 -21.24
CA PRO A 68 -28.67 -29.64 -20.62
C PRO A 68 -28.25 -29.72 -19.14
N HIS A 69 -27.19 -29.04 -18.76
CA HIS A 69 -26.56 -29.14 -17.44
C HIS A 69 -27.09 -28.17 -16.42
N VAL A 70 -27.65 -27.04 -16.85
CA VAL A 70 -28.08 -25.96 -15.95
C VAL A 70 -29.58 -25.68 -16.05
N LYS A 71 -30.12 -25.08 -14.95
CA LYS A 71 -31.48 -24.57 -14.88
C LYS A 71 -31.44 -23.09 -14.53
N PRO A 72 -31.57 -22.17 -15.51
CA PRO A 72 -31.67 -20.75 -15.25
C PRO A 72 -33.02 -20.43 -14.56
N LEU A 73 -32.93 -19.62 -13.50
CA LEU A 73 -34.06 -19.04 -12.76
C LEU A 73 -33.93 -17.52 -12.81
N LYS A 74 -34.85 -16.79 -12.15
CA LYS A 74 -34.87 -15.32 -12.18
C LYS A 74 -33.58 -14.66 -11.67
N ARG A 75 -32.98 -15.21 -10.61
CA ARG A 75 -31.76 -14.67 -9.96
C ARG A 75 -30.72 -15.74 -9.64
N LYS A 76 -30.93 -16.96 -10.08
CA LYS A 76 -30.14 -18.12 -9.76
C LYS A 76 -29.96 -19.01 -11.00
N ILE A 77 -28.79 -19.56 -11.20
CA ILE A 77 -28.52 -20.63 -12.16
C ILE A 77 -28.13 -21.85 -11.35
N VAL A 78 -28.83 -22.94 -11.50
CA VAL A 78 -28.58 -24.20 -10.76
C VAL A 78 -27.98 -25.22 -11.67
N HIS A 79 -26.86 -25.82 -11.27
CA HIS A 79 -26.25 -26.99 -11.93
C HIS A 79 -27.01 -28.24 -11.51
N ARG A 80 -27.58 -28.96 -12.49
CA ARG A 80 -28.53 -30.06 -12.24
C ARG A 80 -27.91 -31.28 -11.55
N ALA A 81 -26.65 -31.58 -11.87
CA ALA A 81 -25.97 -32.77 -11.40
C ALA A 81 -25.43 -32.64 -9.96
N SER A 82 -24.84 -31.49 -9.60
CA SER A 82 -24.22 -31.28 -8.29
C SER A 82 -25.09 -30.52 -7.28
N GLY A 83 -26.20 -29.93 -7.73
CA GLY A 83 -26.99 -29.01 -6.90
C GLY A 83 -26.31 -27.65 -6.66
N SER A 84 -25.11 -27.46 -7.19
CA SER A 84 -24.39 -26.16 -7.10
C SER A 84 -25.18 -25.04 -7.77
N TYR A 85 -24.99 -23.82 -7.32
CA TYR A 85 -25.71 -22.68 -7.90
C TYR A 85 -24.88 -21.41 -7.92
N MET A 86 -25.21 -20.55 -8.88
CA MET A 86 -24.76 -19.17 -8.95
C MET A 86 -25.94 -18.23 -8.68
N GLU A 87 -25.79 -17.25 -7.80
CA GLU A 87 -26.87 -16.34 -7.38
C GLU A 87 -26.39 -14.89 -7.32
N CYS A 88 -27.28 -13.97 -7.75
CA CYS A 88 -27.09 -12.53 -7.59
C CYS A 88 -27.60 -12.05 -6.23
N VAL A 89 -26.77 -11.32 -5.51
CA VAL A 89 -27.13 -10.67 -4.25
C VAL A 89 -26.84 -9.17 -4.28
N ALA A 90 -27.69 -8.39 -3.58
CA ALA A 90 -27.37 -7.01 -3.28
C ALA A 90 -26.56 -6.93 -1.98
N ALA A 91 -25.88 -5.81 -1.76
CA ALA A 91 -25.05 -5.52 -0.59
C ALA A 91 -25.89 -5.43 0.71
N VAL A 92 -26.36 -6.58 1.20
CA VAL A 92 -26.95 -6.71 2.54
C VAL A 92 -26.11 -7.73 3.28
N ALA A 93 -25.17 -7.24 4.10
CA ALA A 93 -24.22 -8.08 4.85
C ALA A 93 -24.92 -9.12 5.73
N ASP A 94 -26.02 -8.75 6.40
CA ASP A 94 -26.76 -9.61 7.31
C ASP A 94 -27.35 -10.87 6.63
N ALA A 95 -27.63 -10.81 5.33
CA ALA A 95 -28.16 -11.95 4.58
C ALA A 95 -27.08 -12.97 4.18
N MET A 96 -25.79 -12.66 4.33
CA MET A 96 -24.67 -13.50 3.90
C MET A 96 -23.99 -14.24 5.06
N HIS A 97 -24.32 -13.90 6.32
CA HIS A 97 -23.78 -14.61 7.47
C HIS A 97 -24.29 -16.07 7.52
N GLY A 98 -23.35 -17.01 7.61
CA GLY A 98 -23.65 -18.45 7.63
C GLY A 98 -23.69 -19.12 6.25
N GLY A 99 -23.36 -18.41 5.16
CA GLY A 99 -23.18 -18.99 3.84
C GLY A 99 -21.98 -19.95 3.77
N ASN A 100 -22.05 -20.97 2.92
CA ASN A 100 -20.95 -21.89 2.64
C ASN A 100 -20.43 -21.61 1.21
N ILE A 101 -19.75 -20.46 1.08
CA ILE A 101 -19.40 -19.87 -0.21
C ILE A 101 -18.20 -20.57 -0.83
N HIS A 102 -18.39 -21.14 -2.04
CA HIS A 102 -17.31 -21.68 -2.86
C HIS A 102 -16.74 -20.65 -3.83
N GLY A 103 -17.58 -19.78 -4.37
CA GLY A 103 -17.18 -18.71 -5.27
C GLY A 103 -17.82 -17.38 -4.88
N GLY A 104 -17.01 -16.31 -4.77
CA GLY A 104 -17.49 -14.95 -4.54
C GLY A 104 -17.01 -14.04 -5.67
N VAL A 105 -17.93 -13.35 -6.36
CA VAL A 105 -17.59 -12.29 -7.32
C VAL A 105 -18.12 -10.99 -6.78
N VAL A 106 -17.23 -10.10 -6.36
CA VAL A 106 -17.57 -8.75 -5.89
C VAL A 106 -17.33 -7.76 -7.02
N ASP A 107 -18.41 -7.31 -7.64
CA ASP A 107 -18.35 -6.36 -8.77
C ASP A 107 -18.32 -4.92 -8.29
N GLU A 108 -17.59 -4.07 -9.03
CA GLU A 108 -17.36 -2.65 -8.76
C GLU A 108 -16.94 -2.38 -7.31
N LEU A 109 -15.89 -3.10 -6.87
CA LEU A 109 -15.38 -3.04 -5.49
C LEU A 109 -15.17 -1.61 -4.98
N HIS A 110 -14.78 -0.67 -5.86
CA HIS A 110 -14.57 0.74 -5.52
C HIS A 110 -15.84 1.47 -5.02
N LEU A 111 -17.03 0.92 -5.29
CA LEU A 111 -18.32 1.47 -4.81
C LEU A 111 -18.74 0.94 -3.44
N HIS A 112 -18.09 -0.12 -2.94
CA HIS A 112 -18.39 -0.69 -1.63
C HIS A 112 -17.76 0.13 -0.51
N ARG A 113 -18.53 1.02 0.09
CA ARG A 113 -18.08 1.87 1.22
C ARG A 113 -18.03 1.10 2.53
N ASP A 114 -18.99 0.18 2.73
CA ASP A 114 -19.07 -0.69 3.89
C ASP A 114 -18.30 -2.00 3.62
N PRO A 115 -17.36 -2.41 4.47
CA PRO A 115 -16.64 -3.65 4.33
C PRO A 115 -17.48 -4.90 4.62
N GLY A 116 -18.61 -4.79 5.32
CA GLY A 116 -19.37 -5.92 5.85
C GLY A 116 -19.74 -6.99 4.83
N LEU A 117 -20.15 -6.60 3.61
CA LEU A 117 -20.44 -7.59 2.55
C LEU A 117 -19.17 -8.36 2.13
N VAL A 118 -18.06 -7.67 1.97
CA VAL A 118 -16.78 -8.30 1.57
C VAL A 118 -16.33 -9.26 2.67
N GLU A 119 -16.38 -8.84 3.93
CA GLU A 119 -16.01 -9.67 5.08
C GLU A 119 -16.92 -10.90 5.21
N ALA A 120 -18.22 -10.76 4.98
CA ALA A 120 -19.16 -11.88 5.00
C ALA A 120 -18.87 -12.92 3.91
N ILE A 121 -18.49 -12.47 2.69
CA ILE A 121 -18.08 -13.36 1.60
C ILE A 121 -16.75 -14.04 1.93
N GLU A 122 -15.75 -13.29 2.43
CA GLU A 122 -14.43 -13.85 2.79
C GLU A 122 -14.56 -14.90 3.91
N THR A 123 -15.29 -14.60 4.96
CA THR A 123 -15.50 -15.54 6.08
C THR A 123 -16.37 -16.72 5.72
N GLY A 124 -17.30 -16.56 4.77
CA GLY A 124 -18.16 -17.63 4.28
C GLY A 124 -17.45 -18.75 3.53
N THR A 125 -16.17 -18.59 3.19
CA THR A 125 -15.38 -19.61 2.46
C THR A 125 -14.74 -20.68 3.35
N GLY A 126 -14.75 -20.51 4.67
CA GLY A 126 -13.95 -21.29 5.62
C GLY A 126 -14.18 -22.80 5.63
N SER A 127 -15.29 -23.31 5.08
CA SER A 127 -15.59 -24.75 5.01
C SER A 127 -15.29 -25.37 3.64
N ARG A 128 -14.77 -24.61 2.68
CA ARG A 128 -14.47 -25.08 1.32
C ARG A 128 -13.00 -25.41 1.14
N GLU A 129 -12.71 -26.47 0.38
CA GLU A 129 -11.34 -26.90 0.15
C GLU A 129 -10.57 -25.98 -0.81
N GLN A 130 -11.25 -25.44 -1.82
CA GLN A 130 -10.63 -24.60 -2.86
C GLN A 130 -11.52 -23.43 -3.28
N PRO A 131 -11.93 -22.55 -2.37
CA PRO A 131 -12.77 -21.41 -2.72
C PRO A 131 -12.02 -20.41 -3.61
N LEU A 132 -12.77 -19.57 -4.33
CA LEU A 132 -12.21 -18.44 -5.06
C LEU A 132 -13.07 -17.20 -4.87
N ILE A 133 -12.45 -16.14 -4.38
CA ILE A 133 -13.07 -14.82 -4.34
C ILE A 133 -12.44 -13.96 -5.44
N VAL A 134 -13.27 -13.32 -6.25
CA VAL A 134 -12.87 -12.44 -7.34
C VAL A 134 -13.35 -11.03 -7.03
N PHE A 135 -12.43 -10.12 -6.80
CA PHE A 135 -12.69 -8.68 -6.72
C PHE A 135 -12.48 -8.07 -8.08
N ILE A 136 -13.52 -7.46 -8.64
CA ILE A 136 -13.43 -6.83 -9.96
C ILE A 136 -13.89 -5.38 -9.88
N THR A 137 -13.14 -4.49 -10.53
CA THR A 137 -13.37 -3.06 -10.34
C THR A 137 -12.80 -2.20 -11.47
N THR A 138 -13.22 -0.96 -11.48
CA THR A 138 -12.48 0.16 -12.09
C THR A 138 -11.79 0.96 -11.00
N THR A 139 -10.90 1.85 -11.40
CA THR A 139 -10.18 2.76 -10.52
C THR A 139 -11.12 3.74 -9.81
N ASP A 140 -10.87 4.00 -8.51
CA ASP A 140 -11.56 5.01 -7.71
C ASP A 140 -10.98 6.43 -7.89
N ASP A 141 -11.51 7.37 -7.11
CA ASP A 141 -11.11 8.78 -7.07
C ASP A 141 -9.99 9.10 -6.06
N GLY A 142 -9.28 8.06 -5.56
CA GLY A 142 -8.13 8.23 -4.68
C GLY A 142 -8.42 8.18 -3.18
N GLN A 143 -9.52 7.58 -2.75
CA GLN A 143 -9.77 7.35 -1.32
C GLN A 143 -8.81 6.29 -0.76
N THR A 144 -8.27 6.52 0.45
CA THR A 144 -7.23 5.66 1.04
C THR A 144 -7.76 4.63 2.05
N THR A 145 -8.95 4.84 2.61
CA THR A 145 -9.50 4.04 3.72
C THR A 145 -10.49 2.96 3.29
N THR A 146 -10.87 2.91 2.03
CA THR A 146 -11.85 1.96 1.50
C THR A 146 -11.29 0.53 1.39
N VAL A 147 -12.18 -0.47 1.33
CA VAL A 147 -11.81 -1.86 1.06
C VAL A 147 -11.05 -1.97 -0.27
N TYR A 148 -11.53 -1.27 -1.31
CA TYR A 148 -10.87 -1.20 -2.60
C TYR A 148 -9.42 -0.70 -2.46
N ALA A 149 -9.21 0.42 -1.77
CA ALA A 149 -7.88 1.01 -1.61
C ALA A 149 -6.89 0.05 -0.93
N ARG A 150 -7.33 -0.65 0.14
CA ARG A 150 -6.52 -1.66 0.84
C ARG A 150 -6.19 -2.86 -0.05
N LYS A 151 -7.17 -3.38 -0.81
CA LYS A 151 -6.95 -4.50 -1.73
C LYS A 151 -6.00 -4.12 -2.86
N ARG A 152 -6.21 -2.97 -3.48
CA ARG A 152 -5.35 -2.47 -4.55
C ARG A 152 -3.91 -2.25 -4.08
N ASP A 153 -3.71 -1.55 -2.97
CA ASP A 153 -2.39 -1.34 -2.36
C ASP A 153 -1.67 -2.67 -2.08
N ARG A 154 -2.40 -3.66 -1.57
CA ARG A 154 -1.87 -5.01 -1.37
C ARG A 154 -1.39 -5.65 -2.67
N ILE A 155 -2.15 -5.54 -3.76
CA ILE A 155 -1.79 -6.10 -5.07
C ILE A 155 -0.59 -5.35 -5.66
N GLU A 156 -0.52 -4.03 -5.55
CA GLU A 156 0.66 -3.25 -5.95
C GLU A 156 1.92 -3.71 -5.20
N LYS A 157 1.83 -3.87 -3.87
CA LYS A 157 2.93 -4.38 -3.04
C LYS A 157 3.35 -5.81 -3.38
N LEU A 158 2.41 -6.67 -3.77
CA LEU A 158 2.72 -8.01 -4.29
C LEU A 158 3.47 -7.95 -5.63
N ALA A 159 3.00 -7.13 -6.56
CA ALA A 159 3.64 -6.93 -7.87
C ALA A 159 5.07 -6.37 -7.73
N GLU A 160 5.27 -5.43 -6.80
CA GLU A 160 6.55 -4.82 -6.46
C GLU A 160 7.43 -5.69 -5.55
N ARG A 161 6.97 -6.90 -5.18
CA ARG A 161 7.68 -7.82 -4.28
C ARG A 161 8.05 -7.21 -2.92
N VAL A 162 7.22 -6.30 -2.44
CA VAL A 162 7.33 -5.71 -1.09
C VAL A 162 6.78 -6.65 -0.03
N ILE A 163 5.73 -7.40 -0.39
CA ILE A 163 5.14 -8.47 0.40
C ILE A 163 5.01 -9.74 -0.44
N THR A 164 4.80 -10.88 0.22
CA THR A 164 4.50 -12.16 -0.43
C THR A 164 3.21 -12.75 0.14
N HIS A 165 2.32 -13.21 -0.75
CA HIS A 165 1.10 -13.90 -0.34
C HIS A 165 0.68 -14.88 -1.45
N PRO A 166 1.01 -16.17 -1.33
CA PRO A 166 0.88 -17.12 -2.43
C PRO A 166 -0.56 -17.38 -2.87
N SER A 167 -1.54 -17.12 -2.00
CA SER A 167 -2.96 -17.32 -2.30
C SER A 167 -3.67 -16.10 -2.87
N SER A 168 -3.01 -14.94 -2.96
CA SER A 168 -3.55 -13.74 -3.60
C SER A 168 -2.84 -13.47 -4.92
N TYR A 169 -3.61 -13.20 -5.96
CA TYR A 169 -3.14 -12.76 -7.26
C TYR A 169 -3.94 -11.56 -7.74
N GLY A 170 -3.31 -10.64 -8.44
CA GLY A 170 -4.04 -9.49 -8.99
C GLY A 170 -3.42 -8.97 -10.26
N VAL A 171 -4.27 -8.32 -11.05
CA VAL A 171 -3.88 -7.63 -12.27
C VAL A 171 -4.52 -6.24 -12.28
N ILE A 172 -3.71 -5.23 -12.51
CA ILE A 172 -4.12 -3.83 -12.63
C ILE A 172 -3.69 -3.35 -14.02
N TRP A 173 -4.64 -3.07 -14.89
CA TRP A 173 -4.39 -2.42 -16.17
C TRP A 173 -4.60 -0.92 -16.02
N CYS A 174 -3.51 -0.18 -16.13
CA CYS A 174 -3.51 1.27 -16.06
C CYS A 174 -2.39 1.86 -16.95
N ALA A 175 -2.51 3.12 -17.27
CA ALA A 175 -1.40 3.92 -17.76
C ALA A 175 -0.55 4.42 -16.58
N ASP A 176 0.70 4.79 -16.85
CA ASP A 176 1.53 5.49 -15.87
C ASP A 176 1.20 6.98 -15.86
N GLU A 177 1.42 7.67 -14.75
CA GLU A 177 1.18 9.11 -14.62
C GLU A 177 2.01 9.95 -15.59
N ALA A 178 3.17 9.44 -16.01
CA ALA A 178 4.07 10.10 -16.97
C ALA A 178 3.71 9.84 -18.44
N ASP A 179 2.78 8.92 -18.73
CA ASP A 179 2.35 8.63 -20.10
C ASP A 179 1.52 9.81 -20.66
N ASP A 180 1.67 10.11 -21.96
CA ASP A 180 0.76 11.04 -22.62
C ASP A 180 -0.65 10.44 -22.68
N PRO A 181 -1.64 11.02 -21.97
CA PRO A 181 -2.98 10.44 -21.88
C PRO A 181 -3.72 10.43 -23.23
N PHE A 182 -3.29 11.23 -24.20
CA PHE A 182 -3.91 11.36 -25.50
C PHE A 182 -3.26 10.51 -26.59
N ALA A 183 -2.18 9.79 -26.26
CA ALA A 183 -1.51 8.89 -27.19
C ALA A 183 -2.20 7.52 -27.25
N GLU A 184 -2.40 6.98 -28.47
CA GLU A 184 -3.01 5.64 -28.66
C GLU A 184 -2.21 4.51 -27.98
N VAL A 185 -0.89 4.66 -27.88
CA VAL A 185 -0.04 3.69 -27.16
C VAL A 185 -0.41 3.59 -25.69
N THR A 186 -0.74 4.72 -25.07
CA THR A 186 -1.23 4.79 -23.68
C THR A 186 -2.58 4.09 -23.52
N TRP A 187 -3.49 4.29 -24.49
CA TRP A 187 -4.79 3.61 -24.48
C TRP A 187 -4.65 2.10 -24.60
N ARG A 188 -3.73 1.60 -25.44
CA ARG A 188 -3.43 0.16 -25.58
C ARG A 188 -2.85 -0.42 -24.31
N LYS A 189 -1.96 0.32 -23.65
CA LYS A 189 -1.34 -0.08 -22.36
C LYS A 189 -2.39 -0.28 -21.27
N ALA A 190 -3.33 0.66 -21.14
CA ALA A 190 -4.36 0.63 -20.11
C ALA A 190 -5.51 -0.34 -20.41
N ASN A 191 -5.76 -0.68 -21.68
CA ASN A 191 -6.94 -1.44 -22.09
C ASN A 191 -6.56 -2.70 -22.86
N PRO A 192 -6.54 -3.88 -22.19
CA PRO A 192 -6.13 -5.15 -22.83
C PRO A 192 -7.02 -5.56 -24.00
N GLY A 193 -8.28 -5.11 -24.02
CA GLY A 193 -9.25 -5.35 -25.10
C GLY A 193 -9.34 -4.24 -26.15
N PHE A 194 -8.36 -3.32 -26.19
CA PHE A 194 -8.38 -2.17 -27.09
C PHE A 194 -8.63 -2.56 -28.56
N GLY A 195 -9.56 -1.85 -29.16
CA GLY A 195 -9.98 -2.10 -30.54
C GLY A 195 -11.22 -2.98 -30.67
N ILE A 196 -11.48 -3.83 -29.67
CA ILE A 196 -12.67 -4.67 -29.56
C ILE A 196 -13.61 -4.11 -28.49
N SER A 197 -13.16 -4.07 -27.25
CA SER A 197 -13.87 -3.46 -26.12
C SER A 197 -12.83 -2.93 -25.10
N PRO A 198 -12.63 -1.60 -24.98
CA PRO A 198 -13.29 -0.52 -25.73
C PRO A 198 -12.85 -0.43 -27.20
N THR A 199 -13.75 0.10 -28.06
CA THR A 199 -13.39 0.39 -29.44
C THR A 199 -12.48 1.62 -29.52
N ARG A 200 -11.62 1.69 -30.57
CA ARG A 200 -10.74 2.84 -30.82
C ARG A 200 -11.52 4.15 -30.87
N ARG A 201 -12.66 4.15 -31.59
CA ARG A 201 -13.50 5.34 -31.72
C ARG A 201 -14.02 5.85 -30.37
N TYR A 202 -14.50 4.94 -29.53
CA TYR A 202 -15.01 5.31 -28.20
C TYR A 202 -13.95 6.02 -27.34
N LEU A 203 -12.70 5.53 -27.35
CA LEU A 203 -11.62 6.17 -26.60
C LEU A 203 -11.16 7.48 -27.24
N ALA A 204 -11.13 7.58 -28.58
CA ALA A 204 -10.79 8.81 -29.28
C ALA A 204 -11.80 9.94 -28.97
N ASP A 205 -13.11 9.62 -29.04
CA ASP A 205 -14.17 10.58 -28.70
C ASP A 205 -14.08 11.04 -27.22
N ALA A 206 -13.73 10.14 -26.31
CA ALA A 206 -13.55 10.48 -24.89
C ALA A 206 -12.28 11.33 -24.65
N ALA A 207 -11.20 11.03 -25.34
CA ALA A 207 -9.95 11.78 -25.28
C ALA A 207 -10.09 13.21 -25.83
N GLU A 208 -10.85 13.38 -26.92
CA GLU A 208 -11.12 14.70 -27.50
C GLU A 208 -11.87 15.58 -26.51
N LYS A 209 -12.94 15.08 -25.91
CA LYS A 209 -13.69 15.81 -24.87
C LYS A 209 -12.78 16.20 -23.67
N ALA A 210 -11.93 15.27 -23.23
CA ALA A 210 -11.01 15.53 -22.12
C ALA A 210 -9.91 16.55 -22.47
N ARG A 211 -9.60 16.72 -23.76
CA ARG A 211 -8.64 17.72 -24.22
C ARG A 211 -9.28 19.11 -24.27
N GLU A 212 -10.56 19.19 -24.62
CA GLU A 212 -11.30 20.44 -24.70
C GLU A 212 -11.76 20.97 -23.35
N ASP A 213 -12.09 20.07 -22.41
CA ASP A 213 -12.58 20.42 -21.07
C ASP A 213 -11.72 19.79 -19.95
N PRO A 214 -10.97 20.60 -19.19
CA PRO A 214 -10.17 20.11 -18.05
C PRO A 214 -11.00 19.39 -16.96
N ALA A 215 -12.31 19.67 -16.85
CA ALA A 215 -13.17 18.97 -15.91
C ALA A 215 -13.41 17.50 -16.32
N GLU A 216 -13.42 17.21 -17.61
CA GLU A 216 -13.56 15.86 -18.16
C GLU A 216 -12.24 15.06 -18.07
N LEU A 217 -11.09 15.72 -17.97
CA LEU A 217 -9.77 15.09 -17.96
C LEU A 217 -9.62 14.11 -16.78
N ALA A 218 -10.00 14.51 -15.59
CA ALA A 218 -9.92 13.63 -14.40
C ALA A 218 -10.79 12.37 -14.57
N GLY A 219 -11.96 12.52 -15.17
CA GLY A 219 -12.85 11.41 -15.53
C GLY A 219 -12.24 10.48 -16.56
N PHE A 220 -11.62 11.03 -17.61
CA PHE A 220 -10.94 10.29 -18.66
C PHE A 220 -9.76 9.47 -18.10
N LEU A 221 -8.87 10.12 -17.35
CA LEU A 221 -7.73 9.46 -16.70
C LEU A 221 -8.18 8.28 -15.83
N ARG A 222 -9.18 8.49 -15.00
CA ARG A 222 -9.69 7.48 -14.07
C ARG A 222 -10.43 6.35 -14.78
N LEU A 223 -11.42 6.68 -15.61
CA LEU A 223 -12.37 5.69 -16.13
C LEU A 223 -11.85 4.95 -17.38
N HIS A 224 -10.93 5.56 -18.14
CA HIS A 224 -10.45 5.03 -19.41
C HIS A 224 -8.96 4.64 -19.39
N LEU A 225 -8.17 5.24 -18.49
CA LEU A 225 -6.75 4.94 -18.36
C LEU A 225 -6.36 4.28 -17.03
N GLY A 226 -7.31 4.11 -16.10
CA GLY A 226 -7.04 3.45 -14.82
C GLY A 226 -6.12 4.23 -13.87
N ILE A 227 -5.93 5.54 -14.11
CA ILE A 227 -5.10 6.41 -13.27
C ILE A 227 -5.94 6.92 -12.10
N ARG A 228 -5.48 6.71 -10.88
CA ARG A 228 -6.14 7.26 -9.68
C ARG A 228 -5.90 8.76 -9.58
N THR A 229 -6.97 9.53 -9.72
CA THR A 229 -6.93 10.99 -9.57
C THR A 229 -7.25 11.33 -8.11
N GLY A 230 -6.44 12.17 -7.45
CA GLY A 230 -6.69 12.61 -6.07
C GLY A 230 -5.85 11.91 -4.99
N LEU A 231 -5.01 10.93 -5.33
CA LEU A 231 -3.95 10.46 -4.45
C LEU A 231 -2.71 11.33 -4.61
N ALA A 232 -2.10 11.70 -3.48
CA ALA A 232 -0.73 12.19 -3.53
C ALA A 232 0.18 11.09 -4.09
N ALA A 233 0.99 11.41 -5.09
CA ALA A 233 1.98 10.49 -5.64
C ALA A 233 2.93 10.01 -4.54
N ARG A 234 3.52 8.83 -4.71
CA ARG A 234 4.61 8.38 -3.84
C ARG A 234 5.72 9.42 -3.87
N TYR A 235 6.16 9.85 -2.70
CA TYR A 235 7.21 10.87 -2.63
C TYR A 235 8.56 10.37 -3.17
N ILE A 236 8.84 9.08 -2.98
CA ILE A 236 10.02 8.38 -3.51
C ILE A 236 9.52 7.22 -4.37
N PRO A 237 9.78 7.22 -5.69
CA PRO A 237 9.56 6.05 -6.54
C PRO A 237 10.36 4.84 -6.04
N LEU A 238 9.79 3.64 -6.15
CA LEU A 238 10.41 2.47 -5.54
C LEU A 238 11.69 2.03 -6.26
N ASP A 239 11.77 2.24 -7.58
CA ASP A 239 13.00 2.04 -8.36
C ASP A 239 14.14 2.97 -7.92
N VAL A 240 13.79 4.22 -7.55
CA VAL A 240 14.75 5.18 -6.97
C VAL A 240 15.23 4.72 -5.60
N TRP A 241 14.34 4.19 -4.78
CA TRP A 241 14.70 3.57 -3.50
C TRP A 241 15.61 2.37 -3.73
N ASP A 242 15.17 1.41 -4.52
CA ASP A 242 15.85 0.13 -4.72
C ASP A 242 17.28 0.26 -5.29
N ARG A 243 17.54 1.25 -6.15
CA ARG A 243 18.91 1.48 -6.69
C ARG A 243 19.90 1.99 -5.65
N ASN A 244 19.42 2.43 -4.47
CA ASN A 244 20.27 2.83 -3.34
C ASN A 244 20.43 1.72 -2.28
N ALA A 245 20.09 0.46 -2.59
CA ALA A 245 20.17 -0.68 -1.68
C ALA A 245 21.61 -1.18 -1.43
N GLY A 246 22.62 -0.32 -1.60
CA GLY A 246 24.02 -0.64 -1.34
C GLY A 246 24.21 -1.23 0.06
N LEU A 247 25.13 -2.19 0.15
CA LEU A 247 25.46 -2.85 1.42
C LEU A 247 25.97 -1.84 2.44
N VAL A 248 25.48 -1.97 3.67
CA VAL A 248 25.96 -1.20 4.83
C VAL A 248 26.59 -2.20 5.81
N ASP A 249 27.89 -2.12 5.96
CA ASP A 249 28.65 -2.92 6.91
C ASP A 249 28.60 -2.25 8.28
N ARG A 250 27.72 -2.74 9.15
CA ARG A 250 27.54 -2.20 10.49
C ARG A 250 28.84 -2.22 11.32
N ASP A 251 29.61 -3.29 11.24
CA ASP A 251 30.86 -3.43 12.00
C ASP A 251 31.94 -2.51 11.45
N GLY A 252 32.00 -2.31 10.13
CA GLY A 252 32.86 -1.36 9.46
C GLY A 252 32.52 0.12 9.77
N LEU A 253 31.34 0.40 10.29
CA LEU A 253 30.95 1.73 10.77
C LEU A 253 31.36 2.01 12.24
N ALA A 254 31.94 1.06 12.97
CA ALA A 254 32.34 1.23 14.36
C ALA A 254 33.24 2.47 14.54
N GLY A 255 32.92 3.31 15.51
CA GLY A 255 33.62 4.58 15.79
C GLY A 255 33.41 5.70 14.77
N ARG A 256 32.64 5.49 13.69
CA ARG A 256 32.32 6.54 12.73
C ARG A 256 31.30 7.53 13.32
N LEU A 257 31.51 8.79 13.01
CA LEU A 257 30.60 9.88 13.34
C LEU A 257 29.26 9.70 12.63
N CYS A 258 28.18 9.87 13.40
CA CYS A 258 26.82 9.80 12.87
C CYS A 258 25.85 10.67 13.63
N TYR A 259 24.67 10.85 13.06
CA TYR A 259 23.56 11.63 13.61
C TYR A 259 22.33 10.74 13.75
N GLY A 260 21.67 10.86 14.90
CA GLY A 260 20.47 10.08 15.22
C GLY A 260 19.18 10.84 14.94
N GLY A 261 18.14 10.11 14.59
CA GLY A 261 16.77 10.62 14.56
C GLY A 261 15.81 9.61 15.18
N LEU A 262 14.91 10.08 16.03
CA LEU A 262 13.98 9.26 16.79
C LEU A 262 12.54 9.71 16.51
N ASP A 263 11.68 8.76 16.17
CA ASP A 263 10.22 8.92 16.08
C ASP A 263 9.56 7.94 17.06
N LEU A 264 8.95 8.47 18.11
CA LEU A 264 8.37 7.70 19.21
C LEU A 264 6.89 7.47 19.01
N ALA A 265 6.45 6.26 19.29
CA ALA A 265 5.05 5.86 19.27
C ALA A 265 4.67 5.10 20.55
N THR A 266 3.46 5.33 21.07
CA THR A 266 3.04 4.77 22.37
C THR A 266 2.31 3.43 22.27
N THR A 267 1.30 3.30 21.40
CA THR A 267 0.36 2.16 21.48
C THR A 267 0.19 1.35 20.20
N SER A 268 0.13 1.99 19.03
CA SER A 268 -0.25 1.29 17.80
C SER A 268 0.72 1.50 16.63
N ASP A 269 1.67 2.40 16.79
CA ASP A 269 2.63 2.75 15.75
C ASP A 269 4.01 2.12 16.02
N LEU A 270 4.85 2.12 14.99
CA LEU A 270 6.24 1.74 15.12
C LEU A 270 7.00 2.89 15.81
N THR A 271 7.78 2.57 16.84
CA THR A 271 8.87 3.44 17.27
C THR A 271 10.04 3.18 16.34
N ALA A 272 10.66 4.24 15.82
CA ALA A 272 11.77 4.12 14.88
C ALA A 272 12.96 4.98 15.32
N PHE A 273 14.15 4.44 15.18
CA PHE A 273 15.41 5.13 15.34
C PHE A 273 16.24 4.96 14.07
N CYS A 274 16.79 6.05 13.56
CA CYS A 274 17.63 6.09 12.37
C CYS A 274 18.97 6.71 12.70
N LEU A 275 20.06 6.11 12.23
CA LEU A 275 21.40 6.67 12.24
C LEU A 275 21.84 6.96 10.81
N VAL A 276 22.30 8.16 10.54
CA VAL A 276 22.91 8.55 9.27
C VAL A 276 24.39 8.85 9.47
N PHE A 277 25.23 8.25 8.64
CA PHE A 277 26.68 8.36 8.66
C PHE A 277 27.11 9.08 7.40
N PRO A 278 27.46 10.36 7.43
CA PRO A 278 27.99 11.08 6.28
C PRO A 278 29.30 10.43 5.78
N ASP A 279 29.50 10.40 4.48
CA ASP A 279 30.74 9.95 3.87
C ASP A 279 31.49 11.13 3.19
N GLU A 280 32.76 10.89 2.84
CA GLU A 280 33.62 11.90 2.21
C GLU A 280 33.17 12.30 0.79
N LEU A 281 32.29 11.53 0.17
CA LEU A 281 31.73 11.77 -1.17
C LEU A 281 30.39 12.51 -1.14
N GLY A 282 29.94 12.90 0.05
CA GLY A 282 28.67 13.60 0.27
C GLY A 282 27.46 12.68 0.22
N GLY A 283 27.64 11.36 0.35
CA GLY A 283 26.57 10.37 0.55
C GLY A 283 26.41 9.98 2.02
N TYR A 284 25.55 8.98 2.26
CA TYR A 284 25.21 8.50 3.60
C TYR A 284 25.13 6.98 3.63
N ASP A 285 25.69 6.37 4.70
CA ASP A 285 25.31 5.05 5.16
C ASP A 285 24.19 5.20 6.19
N VAL A 286 23.18 4.33 6.16
CA VAL A 286 21.99 4.52 6.99
C VAL A 286 21.59 3.22 7.66
N LEU A 287 21.38 3.27 8.98
CA LEU A 287 20.93 2.16 9.79
C LEU A 287 19.61 2.50 10.48
N TRP A 288 18.73 1.50 10.65
CA TRP A 288 17.47 1.65 11.37
C TRP A 288 17.30 0.61 12.46
N ARG A 289 16.61 1.01 13.52
CA ARG A 289 15.97 0.13 14.50
C ARG A 289 14.49 0.46 14.56
N HIS A 290 13.66 -0.58 14.74
CA HIS A 290 12.23 -0.41 14.93
C HIS A 290 11.76 -1.25 16.12
N TRP A 291 10.80 -0.73 16.87
CA TRP A 291 10.15 -1.43 17.97
C TRP A 291 8.63 -1.31 17.84
N ILE A 292 7.93 -2.34 18.29
CA ILE A 292 6.48 -2.40 18.30
C ILE A 292 6.00 -3.24 19.49
N PRO A 293 4.91 -2.87 20.20
CA PRO A 293 4.35 -3.71 21.22
C PRO A 293 3.68 -4.95 20.64
N GLU A 294 3.67 -6.06 21.39
CA GLU A 294 3.18 -7.36 20.94
C GLU A 294 1.75 -7.31 20.39
N ARG A 295 0.87 -6.55 21.04
CA ARG A 295 -0.51 -6.37 20.56
C ARG A 295 -0.57 -5.73 19.18
N ALA A 296 0.20 -4.67 18.95
CA ALA A 296 0.22 -3.98 17.65
C ALA A 296 0.96 -4.79 16.56
N PHE A 297 1.93 -5.62 16.95
CA PHE A 297 2.64 -6.51 16.03
C PHE A 297 1.71 -7.50 15.34
N LYS A 298 0.73 -8.07 16.06
CA LYS A 298 -0.24 -8.99 15.46
C LYS A 298 -1.04 -8.31 14.33
N ALA A 299 -1.53 -7.08 14.59
CA ALA A 299 -2.26 -6.32 13.59
C ALA A 299 -1.37 -5.91 12.39
N LEU A 300 -0.09 -5.62 12.63
CA LEU A 300 0.88 -5.34 11.56
C LEU A 300 1.12 -6.60 10.71
N ASP A 301 1.27 -7.77 11.33
CA ASP A 301 1.48 -9.04 10.63
C ASP A 301 0.31 -9.41 9.73
N GLU A 302 -0.92 -9.23 10.23
CA GLU A 302 -2.15 -9.45 9.46
C GLU A 302 -2.22 -8.50 8.25
N ARG A 303 -1.97 -7.19 8.43
CA ARG A 303 -1.97 -6.20 7.34
C ARG A 303 -0.90 -6.46 6.30
N THR A 304 0.27 -6.93 6.72
CA THR A 304 1.41 -7.21 5.83
C THR A 304 1.47 -8.65 5.35
N ALA A 305 0.36 -9.40 5.50
CA ALA A 305 0.25 -10.78 5.04
C ALA A 305 1.38 -11.70 5.54
N GLY A 306 1.77 -11.55 6.82
CA GLY A 306 2.81 -12.36 7.45
C GLY A 306 4.25 -11.82 7.28
N GLN A 307 4.43 -10.70 6.56
CA GLN A 307 5.77 -10.12 6.36
C GLN A 307 6.39 -9.59 7.67
N ALA A 308 5.57 -9.09 8.61
CA ALA A 308 6.10 -8.62 9.89
C ALA A 308 6.87 -9.71 10.65
N LYS A 309 6.44 -10.97 10.58
CA LYS A 309 7.19 -12.12 11.12
C LYS A 309 8.52 -12.35 10.42
N VAL A 310 8.60 -12.09 9.11
CA VAL A 310 9.84 -12.16 8.35
C VAL A 310 10.79 -11.06 8.83
N TRP A 311 10.31 -9.81 8.94
CA TRP A 311 11.10 -8.68 9.43
C TRP A 311 11.62 -8.90 10.84
N ARG A 312 10.79 -9.50 11.73
CA ARG A 312 11.22 -9.89 13.08
C ARG A 312 12.37 -10.90 13.04
N ARG A 313 12.28 -11.95 12.19
CA ARG A 313 13.34 -12.96 12.03
C ARG A 313 14.63 -12.38 11.47
N LEU A 314 14.53 -11.37 10.62
CA LEU A 314 15.67 -10.65 10.05
C LEU A 314 16.24 -9.59 11.00
N GLY A 315 15.67 -9.41 12.20
CA GLY A 315 16.13 -8.40 13.16
C GLY A 315 15.78 -6.96 12.79
N LEU A 316 14.88 -6.75 11.80
CA LEU A 316 14.49 -5.42 11.34
C LEU A 316 13.45 -4.76 12.26
N ILE A 317 12.82 -5.54 13.13
CA ILE A 317 11.84 -5.09 14.12
C ILE A 317 11.98 -5.88 15.43
N THR A 318 12.02 -5.16 16.52
CA THR A 318 12.00 -5.70 17.88
C THR A 318 10.58 -5.63 18.43
N VAL A 319 10.03 -6.77 18.85
CA VAL A 319 8.70 -6.84 19.49
C VAL A 319 8.89 -6.72 20.99
N THR A 320 8.32 -5.67 21.58
CA THR A 320 8.36 -5.47 23.04
C THR A 320 7.14 -6.11 23.71
N PRO A 321 7.28 -6.64 24.94
CA PRO A 321 6.16 -7.23 25.66
C PRO A 321 5.03 -6.24 25.95
N GLY A 322 3.78 -6.74 25.95
CA GLY A 322 2.61 -5.99 26.39
C GLY A 322 1.91 -5.18 25.31
N ASP A 323 1.07 -4.25 25.76
CA ASP A 323 0.15 -3.47 24.92
C ASP A 323 0.71 -2.11 24.47
N VAL A 324 1.80 -1.66 25.09
CA VAL A 324 2.49 -0.40 24.80
C VAL A 324 3.96 -0.65 24.55
N THR A 325 4.62 0.23 23.80
CA THR A 325 6.07 0.10 23.57
C THR A 325 6.83 0.20 24.89
N ASP A 326 7.60 -0.83 25.21
CA ASP A 326 8.51 -0.80 26.35
C ASP A 326 9.77 -0.01 25.97
N TYR A 327 9.85 1.21 26.46
CA TYR A 327 10.94 2.12 26.14
C TYR A 327 12.29 1.74 26.78
N GLN A 328 12.32 0.78 27.72
CA GLN A 328 13.60 0.28 28.22
C GLN A 328 14.36 -0.50 27.13
N PHE A 329 13.65 -1.19 26.23
CA PHE A 329 14.26 -1.80 25.04
C PHE A 329 14.84 -0.74 24.12
N VAL A 330 14.10 0.35 23.86
CA VAL A 330 14.54 1.46 23.02
C VAL A 330 15.80 2.10 23.58
N ARG A 331 15.79 2.44 24.89
CA ARG A 331 16.93 3.05 25.60
C ARG A 331 18.16 2.15 25.55
N ARG A 332 18.02 0.87 25.88
CA ARG A 332 19.12 -0.11 25.85
C ARG A 332 19.76 -0.18 24.48
N ASP A 333 18.94 -0.32 23.44
CA ASP A 333 19.42 -0.54 22.09
C ASP A 333 20.07 0.73 21.50
N ILE A 334 19.55 1.94 21.82
CA ILE A 334 20.16 3.23 21.45
C ILE A 334 21.50 3.41 22.18
N ASN A 335 21.59 3.10 23.48
CA ASN A 335 22.85 3.19 24.23
C ASN A 335 23.89 2.21 23.67
N SER A 336 23.49 0.98 23.29
CA SER A 336 24.38 0.04 22.62
C SER A 336 24.90 0.57 21.27
N ASP A 337 24.10 1.31 20.50
CA ASP A 337 24.58 1.98 19.29
C ASP A 337 25.55 3.12 19.60
N ARG A 338 25.34 3.89 20.67
CA ARG A 338 26.24 4.96 21.13
C ARG A 338 27.58 4.43 21.66
N GLU A 339 27.61 3.19 22.17
CA GLU A 339 28.87 2.53 22.52
C GLU A 339 29.68 2.11 21.29
N LEU A 340 28.99 1.78 20.18
CA LEU A 340 29.61 1.31 18.94
C LEU A 340 29.99 2.44 17.99
N PHE A 341 29.17 3.49 17.91
CA PHE A 341 29.28 4.61 16.96
C PHE A 341 29.51 5.94 17.70
N ASP A 342 30.14 6.90 17.02
CA ASP A 342 30.24 8.27 17.51
C ASP A 342 28.97 9.05 17.16
N VAL A 343 27.93 8.89 18.00
CA VAL A 343 26.63 9.56 17.84
C VAL A 343 26.72 10.98 18.39
N VAL A 344 26.83 11.95 17.51
CA VAL A 344 26.98 13.38 17.88
C VAL A 344 25.77 13.90 18.62
N ASP A 345 24.59 13.71 18.05
CA ASP A 345 23.31 14.04 18.67
C ASP A 345 22.14 13.26 18.06
N ILE A 346 20.97 13.35 18.72
CA ILE A 346 19.74 12.66 18.34
C ILE A 346 18.58 13.65 18.28
N GLY A 347 18.08 13.89 17.05
CA GLY A 347 16.87 14.69 16.83
C GLY A 347 15.60 13.90 17.14
N TYR A 348 14.67 14.49 17.89
CA TYR A 348 13.39 13.87 18.24
C TYR A 348 12.22 14.84 18.21
N ASP A 349 10.98 14.34 18.00
CA ASP A 349 9.78 15.16 17.99
C ASP A 349 9.50 15.76 19.39
N ARG A 350 9.45 17.08 19.47
CA ARG A 350 9.20 17.80 20.71
C ARG A 350 7.86 17.48 21.39
N TRP A 351 6.84 17.07 20.61
CA TRP A 351 5.52 16.73 21.13
C TRP A 351 5.46 15.36 21.77
N ASN A 352 6.38 14.48 21.38
CA ASN A 352 6.54 13.14 21.94
C ASN A 352 7.74 13.05 22.89
N SER A 353 8.08 14.16 23.62
CA SER A 353 9.13 14.14 24.64
C SER A 353 8.70 13.24 25.80
N SER A 354 9.00 11.97 25.65
CA SER A 354 8.71 10.94 26.63
C SER A 354 9.83 10.85 27.67
N GLN A 355 9.54 10.14 28.75
CA GLN A 355 10.53 9.81 29.79
C GLN A 355 11.82 9.22 29.20
N VAL A 356 11.73 8.43 28.11
CA VAL A 356 12.92 7.82 27.48
C VAL A 356 13.91 8.87 26.92
N CYS A 357 13.43 10.03 26.44
CA CYS A 357 14.34 11.07 25.97
C CYS A 357 15.10 11.73 27.13
N ILE A 358 14.47 11.86 28.30
CA ILE A 358 15.11 12.33 29.53
C ILE A 358 16.15 11.32 29.99
N GLU A 359 15.77 10.05 30.03
CA GLU A 359 16.68 8.97 30.47
C GLU A 359 17.87 8.81 29.51
N LEU A 360 17.69 8.97 28.20
CA LEU A 360 18.80 8.97 27.23
C LEU A 360 19.73 10.17 27.45
N ALA A 361 19.17 11.35 27.77
CA ALA A 361 19.98 12.53 28.10
C ALA A 361 20.76 12.32 29.42
N ASP A 362 20.14 11.71 30.42
CA ASP A 362 20.80 11.33 31.68
C ASP A 362 21.92 10.28 31.46
N ASP A 363 21.77 9.41 30.44
CA ASP A 363 22.81 8.48 30.00
C ASP A 363 23.91 9.17 29.16
N GLY A 364 23.83 10.49 28.99
CA GLY A 364 24.81 11.32 28.27
C GLY A 364 24.59 11.41 26.76
N ALA A 365 23.38 11.09 26.23
CA ALA A 365 23.06 11.37 24.84
C ALA A 365 22.74 12.86 24.64
N SER A 366 23.26 13.46 23.58
CA SER A 366 22.87 14.81 23.16
C SER A 366 21.51 14.74 22.45
N MET A 367 20.43 15.13 23.17
CA MET A 367 19.07 15.03 22.68
C MET A 367 18.57 16.39 22.18
N VAL A 368 18.17 16.50 20.91
CA VAL A 368 17.77 17.75 20.25
C VAL A 368 16.28 17.72 19.89
N LYS A 369 15.52 18.67 20.42
CA LYS A 369 14.09 18.81 20.11
C LYS A 369 13.88 19.34 18.69
N MET A 370 13.07 18.62 17.88
CA MET A 370 12.78 18.98 16.50
C MET A 370 11.33 19.48 16.36
N GLY A 371 11.14 20.56 15.60
CA GLY A 371 9.82 21.00 15.17
C GLY A 371 9.26 20.07 14.09
N GLN A 372 7.94 19.89 14.05
CA GLN A 372 7.27 19.05 13.04
C GLN A 372 6.63 19.87 11.90
N GLY A 373 6.98 21.13 11.80
CA GLY A 373 6.54 22.05 10.76
C GLY A 373 7.39 22.00 9.49
N PHE A 374 6.89 22.63 8.44
CA PHE A 374 7.59 22.75 7.16
C PHE A 374 8.96 23.41 7.30
N ALA A 375 9.09 24.45 8.16
CA ALA A 375 10.35 25.15 8.39
C ALA A 375 11.49 24.22 8.83
N THR A 376 11.19 23.22 9.67
CA THR A 376 12.20 22.29 10.19
C THR A 376 12.42 21.10 9.27
N LEU A 377 11.34 20.53 8.71
CA LEU A 377 11.39 19.22 8.02
C LEU A 377 11.58 19.34 6.51
N SER A 378 11.30 20.49 5.87
CA SER A 378 11.29 20.58 4.41
C SER A 378 12.69 20.41 3.81
N ALA A 379 13.69 21.10 4.32
CA ALA A 379 15.06 21.02 3.81
C ALA A 379 15.63 19.58 3.93
N PRO A 380 15.60 18.92 5.11
CA PRO A 380 16.13 17.56 5.23
C PRO A 380 15.32 16.52 4.45
N PHE A 381 14.01 16.69 4.30
CA PHE A 381 13.20 15.79 3.51
C PHE A 381 13.48 15.92 2.00
N LYS A 382 13.70 17.14 1.50
CA LYS A 382 14.15 17.40 0.13
C LYS A 382 15.57 16.84 -0.10
N SER A 383 16.48 17.03 0.86
CA SER A 383 17.85 16.52 0.79
C SER A 383 17.88 15.00 0.73
N LEU A 384 17.11 14.29 1.57
CA LEU A 384 16.96 12.83 1.51
C LEU A 384 16.51 12.37 0.12
N LYS A 385 15.51 13.02 -0.46
CA LYS A 385 15.04 12.71 -1.82
C LYS A 385 16.10 13.00 -2.87
N HIS A 386 16.83 14.11 -2.73
CA HIS A 386 17.92 14.49 -3.63
C HIS A 386 19.01 13.41 -3.66
N GLU A 387 19.47 12.94 -2.49
CA GLU A 387 20.51 11.91 -2.40
C GLU A 387 20.04 10.58 -3.02
N LEU A 388 18.79 10.20 -2.80
CA LEU A 388 18.21 9.02 -3.44
C LEU A 388 18.14 9.18 -4.97
N LEU A 389 17.75 10.36 -5.48
CA LEU A 389 17.69 10.63 -6.92
C LEU A 389 19.07 10.71 -7.57
N ALA A 390 20.07 11.24 -6.88
CA ALA A 390 21.44 11.36 -7.36
C ALA A 390 22.20 10.01 -7.33
N GLY A 391 21.74 9.04 -6.53
CA GLY A 391 22.34 7.71 -6.46
C GLY A 391 21.99 6.79 -7.65
N SER A 392 22.87 5.83 -7.93
CA SER A 392 22.66 4.74 -8.88
C SER A 392 22.98 3.40 -8.23
N VAL A 393 22.74 2.30 -8.95
CA VAL A 393 23.10 0.94 -8.47
C VAL A 393 24.60 0.80 -8.24
N GLU A 394 25.42 1.40 -9.11
CA GLU A 394 26.89 1.36 -9.07
C GLU A 394 27.48 2.33 -8.04
N ALA A 395 26.76 3.44 -7.78
CA ALA A 395 27.20 4.50 -6.88
C ALA A 395 26.00 5.01 -6.04
N PRO A 396 25.50 4.20 -5.12
CA PRO A 396 24.38 4.61 -4.26
C PRO A 396 24.84 5.70 -3.29
N ARG A 397 24.04 6.76 -3.16
CA ARG A 397 24.37 7.91 -2.30
C ARG A 397 23.67 7.89 -0.94
N PHE A 398 22.55 7.19 -0.84
CA PHE A 398 21.83 6.95 0.41
C PHE A 398 21.70 5.45 0.65
N ARG A 399 22.83 4.84 1.08
CA ARG A 399 22.96 3.37 1.22
C ARG A 399 22.15 2.89 2.42
N HIS A 400 21.14 2.09 2.16
CA HIS A 400 20.19 1.64 3.19
C HIS A 400 20.18 0.11 3.41
N GLY A 401 21.16 -0.61 2.86
CA GLY A 401 21.33 -2.04 3.10
C GLY A 401 20.18 -2.93 2.64
N GLY A 402 19.30 -2.44 1.76
CA GLY A 402 18.13 -3.22 1.32
C GLY A 402 17.11 -3.52 2.43
N ASN A 403 17.00 -2.68 3.46
CA ASN A 403 16.09 -2.87 4.59
C ASN A 403 14.63 -3.03 4.12
N GLN A 404 14.10 -4.27 4.24
CA GLN A 404 12.77 -4.62 3.72
C GLN A 404 11.62 -3.90 4.44
N LEU A 405 11.76 -3.62 5.74
CA LEU A 405 10.74 -2.89 6.51
C LEU A 405 10.67 -1.43 6.03
N VAL A 406 11.83 -0.78 5.86
CA VAL A 406 11.84 0.61 5.35
C VAL A 406 11.45 0.66 3.87
N ARG A 407 11.79 -0.36 3.08
CA ARG A 407 11.28 -0.50 1.70
C ARG A 407 9.74 -0.53 1.66
N TRP A 408 9.10 -1.29 2.57
CA TRP A 408 7.66 -1.27 2.70
C TRP A 408 7.13 0.11 3.12
N GLN A 409 7.81 0.82 4.02
CA GLN A 409 7.45 2.18 4.39
C GLN A 409 7.60 3.16 3.22
N ALA A 410 8.60 2.98 2.33
CA ALA A 410 8.77 3.78 1.13
C ALA A 410 7.54 3.72 0.19
N THR A 411 6.89 2.56 0.07
CA THR A 411 5.65 2.44 -0.70
C THR A 411 4.49 3.24 -0.12
N ASN A 412 4.50 3.45 1.19
CA ASN A 412 3.46 4.21 1.91
C ASN A 412 3.71 5.72 1.89
N LEU A 413 4.97 6.14 1.76
CA LEU A 413 5.41 7.53 1.96
C LEU A 413 4.75 8.51 1.00
N ARG A 414 4.07 9.50 1.57
CA ARG A 414 3.48 10.64 0.87
C ARG A 414 3.97 11.94 1.49
N ALA A 415 4.06 12.97 0.68
CA ALA A 415 4.40 14.31 1.13
C ALA A 415 3.15 15.17 1.29
N GLU A 416 3.18 16.05 2.26
CA GLU A 416 2.33 17.23 2.34
C GLU A 416 3.13 18.43 1.84
N GLU A 417 2.51 19.27 1.02
CA GLU A 417 3.15 20.45 0.44
C GLU A 417 2.35 21.71 0.81
N ASP A 418 3.05 22.78 1.19
CA ASP A 418 2.43 24.09 1.42
C ASP A 418 2.43 24.94 0.16
N SER A 419 1.76 26.11 0.21
CA SER A 419 1.67 27.04 -0.91
C SER A 419 3.02 27.65 -1.35
N ALA A 420 4.06 27.53 -0.55
CA ALA A 420 5.40 28.00 -0.85
C ALA A 420 6.31 26.88 -1.43
N GLY A 421 5.76 25.67 -1.66
CA GLY A 421 6.49 24.52 -2.18
C GLY A 421 7.38 23.84 -1.12
N ASN A 422 7.14 24.07 0.17
CA ASN A 422 7.79 23.31 1.21
C ASN A 422 7.09 21.98 1.39
N VAL A 423 7.85 20.91 1.64
CA VAL A 423 7.33 19.56 1.79
C VAL A 423 7.75 18.94 3.11
N LYS A 424 6.90 18.06 3.65
CA LYS A 424 7.20 17.22 4.81
C LYS A 424 6.54 15.85 4.70
N PRO A 425 7.02 14.82 5.42
CA PRO A 425 6.33 13.54 5.50
C PRO A 425 4.91 13.72 6.03
N SER A 426 3.93 13.08 5.39
CA SER A 426 2.53 13.17 5.82
C SER A 426 2.00 11.82 6.27
N LYS A 427 1.92 11.59 7.59
CA LYS A 427 1.27 10.39 8.15
C LYS A 427 -0.21 10.29 7.75
N LYS A 428 -0.89 11.44 7.53
CA LYS A 428 -2.30 11.49 7.13
C LYS A 428 -2.54 11.06 5.68
N ALA A 429 -1.65 11.47 4.77
CA ALA A 429 -1.77 11.14 3.35
C ALA A 429 -1.17 9.77 3.02
N SER A 430 -0.31 9.24 3.90
CA SER A 430 0.34 7.94 3.72
C SER A 430 -0.66 6.78 3.92
N MET A 431 -0.48 5.72 3.14
CA MET A 431 -1.37 4.56 3.15
C MET A 431 -1.24 3.71 4.43
N ASP A 432 -0.03 3.69 5.03
CA ASP A 432 0.31 2.96 6.25
C ASP A 432 1.53 3.64 6.91
N LYS A 433 2.20 2.95 7.84
CA LYS A 433 3.31 3.47 8.66
C LYS A 433 4.48 3.98 7.83
N ILE A 434 5.07 5.11 8.28
CA ILE A 434 6.26 5.77 7.70
C ILE A 434 7.28 6.21 8.76
N ASP A 435 7.20 5.65 9.96
CA ASP A 435 7.94 6.11 11.15
C ASP A 435 9.46 6.05 10.94
N GLY A 436 9.96 5.06 10.18
CA GLY A 436 11.37 5.00 9.79
C GLY A 436 11.82 6.18 8.93
N PHE A 437 10.94 6.72 8.07
CA PHE A 437 11.23 7.94 7.32
C PHE A 437 11.16 9.19 8.18
N SER A 438 10.22 9.28 9.13
CA SER A 438 10.18 10.38 10.10
C SER A 438 11.48 10.42 10.91
N ALA A 439 11.96 9.28 11.38
CA ALA A 439 13.24 9.16 12.07
C ALA A 439 14.42 9.56 11.16
N ALA A 440 14.43 9.10 9.90
CA ALA A 440 15.50 9.43 8.94
C ALA A 440 15.55 10.93 8.63
N VAL A 441 14.41 11.60 8.50
CA VAL A 441 14.34 13.06 8.27
C VAL A 441 14.87 13.82 9.49
N ASN A 442 14.57 13.39 10.72
CA ASN A 442 15.14 13.97 11.93
C ASN A 442 16.67 13.79 11.95
N ALA A 443 17.20 12.61 11.61
CA ALA A 443 18.64 12.35 11.53
C ALA A 443 19.33 13.19 10.46
N MET A 444 18.74 13.30 9.27
CA MET A 444 19.24 14.14 8.17
C MET A 444 19.28 15.62 8.57
N ALA A 445 18.26 16.09 9.29
CA ALA A 445 18.25 17.48 9.79
C ALA A 445 19.43 17.76 10.72
N ARG A 446 19.81 16.78 11.56
CA ARG A 446 20.97 16.92 12.45
C ARG A 446 22.28 16.89 11.67
N ALA A 447 22.44 15.98 10.71
CA ALA A 447 23.60 15.91 9.85
C ALA A 447 23.82 17.23 9.07
N MET A 448 22.76 17.78 8.48
CA MET A 448 22.81 19.06 7.74
C MET A 448 23.12 20.26 8.64
N ALA A 449 22.63 20.28 9.88
CA ALA A 449 22.90 21.36 10.82
C ALA A 449 24.39 21.43 11.21
N ALA A 450 25.04 20.28 11.34
CA ALA A 450 26.47 20.19 11.62
C ALA A 450 27.34 20.66 10.46
N ASP A 451 26.95 20.31 9.22
CA ASP A 451 27.68 20.70 7.99
C ASP A 451 27.65 22.22 7.75
N THR A 452 26.56 22.89 8.14
CA THR A 452 26.44 24.36 7.99
C THR A 452 27.08 25.18 9.10
N GLY A 453 27.57 24.55 10.17
CA GLY A 453 28.10 25.25 11.36
C GLY A 453 27.07 26.17 12.08
N ARG A 454 25.79 26.12 11.66
CA ARG A 454 24.68 26.87 12.24
C ARG A 454 23.95 26.06 13.29
N SER A 455 23.86 26.55 14.49
CA SER A 455 22.92 26.06 15.49
C SER A 455 21.49 26.39 15.04
N ILE A 456 20.59 25.39 14.99
CA ILE A 456 19.15 25.60 14.72
C ILE A 456 18.49 26.53 15.77
N TYR A 457 19.17 26.81 16.89
CA TYR A 457 18.69 27.71 17.93
C TYR A 457 18.87 29.21 17.58
N GLU A 458 19.60 29.56 16.51
CA GLU A 458 19.75 30.95 16.09
C GLU A 458 18.58 31.50 15.26
N ASP A 459 17.70 30.63 14.74
CA ASP A 459 16.51 31.03 13.95
C ASP A 459 15.20 31.03 14.75
N SER A 460 15.23 30.73 16.06
CA SER A 460 14.07 30.89 16.94
C SER A 460 14.12 32.20 17.71
N ASP A 461 13.98 33.30 16.99
CA ASP A 461 13.55 34.55 17.64
C ASP A 461 12.17 34.33 18.27
N LEU A 462 12.18 34.41 19.57
CA LEU A 462 11.06 34.44 20.48
C LEU A 462 10.00 35.43 19.98
N GLU A 463 8.90 34.99 19.44
CA GLU A 463 7.66 35.71 19.59
C GLU A 463 7.15 35.48 21.01
N VAL A 464 7.57 36.36 21.93
CA VAL A 464 6.91 36.61 23.21
C VAL A 464 5.82 37.63 22.92
N GLY A 465 4.56 37.17 22.93
CA GLY A 465 3.36 37.97 22.83
C GLY A 465 2.21 37.15 23.35
#